data_ff4cf91aa0c85a02eac79eea4c33f4fc
#
_entry.id   ff4cf91aa0c85a02eac79eea4c33f4fc
#
_cell.length_a   1.000
_cell.length_b   1.000
_cell.length_c   1.000
_cell.angle_alpha   90.00
_cell.angle_beta   90.00
_cell.angle_gamma   90.00
#
_symmetry.space_group_name_H-M   'P 1'
#
loop_
_entity.id
_entity.type
_entity.pdbx_description
1 polymer ?
#
loop_
_entity_poly.entity_id
_entity_poly.type
_entity_poly.pdbx_seq_one_letter_code
_entity_poly.pdbx_strand_id
1 'polypeptide(L)'
;MSTKLNKKQLLAAEFLAFGETARSVSAKLGIRHETISRWKKIPCFVDMIRDVQLILFQEMIARQTSLLSYSQEAVLNAFKSSETTKTFKANLGIKYLNLYGGASTVHDKMEKFYQLQKKANNDNNYSVRK
;
A
#
# COMPACT_ATOMS: atom_id res chain seq x y z
N MET A 1 6.94 6.36 -29.19
CA MET A 1 6.19 7.64 -29.15
C MET A 1 5.42 7.72 -27.84
N SER A 2 5.79 8.65 -26.97
CA SER A 2 5.07 8.86 -25.73
C SER A 2 3.74 9.54 -26.07
N THR A 3 2.66 8.80 -26.08
CA THR A 3 1.32 9.35 -26.31
C THR A 3 0.91 10.13 -25.07
N LYS A 4 1.08 11.44 -25.12
CA LYS A 4 0.75 12.34 -24.00
C LYS A 4 -0.75 12.25 -23.73
N LEU A 5 -1.13 11.84 -22.51
CA LEU A 5 -2.51 11.76 -22.08
C LEU A 5 -3.13 13.17 -22.03
N ASN A 6 -4.38 13.29 -22.45
CA ASN A 6 -5.11 14.55 -22.32
C ASN A 6 -5.64 14.75 -20.88
N LYS A 7 -6.07 15.97 -20.55
CA LYS A 7 -6.51 16.33 -19.20
C LYS A 7 -7.65 15.44 -18.68
N LYS A 8 -8.61 15.04 -19.52
CA LYS A 8 -9.71 14.15 -19.14
C LYS A 8 -9.22 12.73 -18.86
N GLN A 9 -8.23 12.26 -19.64
CA GLN A 9 -7.60 10.95 -19.39
C GLN A 9 -6.82 10.94 -18.08
N LEU A 10 -6.08 12.00 -17.76
CA LEU A 10 -5.36 12.10 -16.49
C LEU A 10 -6.33 12.05 -15.30
N LEU A 11 -7.39 12.87 -15.31
CA LEU A 11 -8.41 12.84 -14.26
C LEU A 11 -9.10 11.48 -14.15
N ALA A 12 -9.41 10.85 -15.28
CA ALA A 12 -10.01 9.50 -15.27
C ALA A 12 -9.06 8.47 -14.67
N ALA A 13 -7.75 8.53 -14.97
CA ALA A 13 -6.75 7.65 -14.41
C ALA A 13 -6.63 7.83 -12.88
N GLU A 14 -6.65 9.07 -12.40
CA GLU A 14 -6.64 9.37 -10.96
C GLU A 14 -7.86 8.78 -10.26
N PHE A 15 -9.08 9.03 -10.72
CA PHE A 15 -10.29 8.48 -10.11
C PHE A 15 -10.28 6.93 -10.09
N LEU A 16 -9.82 6.30 -11.19
CA LEU A 16 -9.69 4.85 -11.25
C LEU A 16 -8.62 4.33 -10.28
N ALA A 17 -7.52 5.06 -10.10
CA ALA A 17 -6.48 4.72 -9.13
C ALA A 17 -6.99 4.78 -7.68
N PHE A 18 -7.91 5.70 -7.36
CA PHE A 18 -8.61 5.78 -6.08
C PHE A 18 -9.66 4.66 -5.87
N GLY A 19 -9.81 3.75 -6.82
CA GLY A 19 -10.74 2.62 -6.73
C GLY A 19 -12.15 2.93 -7.23
N GLU A 20 -12.37 4.06 -7.90
CA GLU A 20 -13.67 4.36 -8.47
C GLU A 20 -13.99 3.45 -9.66
N THR A 21 -15.26 3.13 -9.82
CA THR A 21 -15.72 2.33 -10.95
C THR A 21 -15.72 3.16 -12.24
N ALA A 22 -15.53 2.50 -13.39
CA ALA A 22 -15.60 3.17 -14.68
C ALA A 22 -16.95 3.89 -14.92
N ARG A 23 -18.04 3.38 -14.34
CA ARG A 23 -19.37 4.01 -14.40
C ARG A 23 -19.40 5.32 -13.58
N SER A 24 -18.84 5.33 -12.39
CA SER A 24 -18.72 6.53 -11.56
C SER A 24 -17.89 7.61 -12.23
N VAL A 25 -16.71 7.23 -12.76
CA VAL A 25 -15.82 8.14 -13.49
C VAL A 25 -16.49 8.69 -14.75
N SER A 26 -17.23 7.87 -15.48
CA SER A 26 -18.02 8.25 -16.66
C SER A 26 -19.03 9.37 -16.31
N ALA A 27 -19.78 9.18 -15.22
CA ALA A 27 -20.76 10.17 -14.77
C ALA A 27 -20.10 11.49 -14.33
N LYS A 28 -18.99 11.40 -13.56
CA LYS A 28 -18.25 12.59 -13.07
C LYS A 28 -17.63 13.44 -14.18
N LEU A 29 -17.08 12.79 -15.20
CA LEU A 29 -16.38 13.47 -16.30
C LEU A 29 -17.26 13.79 -17.50
N GLY A 30 -18.52 13.37 -17.49
CA GLY A 30 -19.45 13.57 -18.60
C GLY A 30 -18.97 12.89 -19.90
N ILE A 31 -18.41 11.68 -19.79
CA ILE A 31 -17.92 10.88 -20.91
C ILE A 31 -18.60 9.51 -20.92
N ARG A 32 -18.69 8.89 -22.09
CA ARG A 32 -19.30 7.57 -22.20
C ARG A 32 -18.44 6.49 -21.56
N HIS A 33 -19.06 5.54 -20.89
CA HIS A 33 -18.39 4.39 -20.26
C HIS A 33 -17.49 3.60 -21.24
N GLU A 34 -17.92 3.45 -22.49
CA GLU A 34 -17.14 2.77 -23.54
C GLU A 34 -15.83 3.50 -23.84
N THR A 35 -15.82 4.83 -23.70
CA THR A 35 -14.60 5.65 -23.87
C THR A 35 -13.55 5.29 -22.81
N ILE A 36 -13.96 5.17 -21.54
CA ILE A 36 -13.08 4.73 -20.46
C ILE A 36 -12.59 3.31 -20.70
N SER A 37 -13.46 2.42 -21.15
CA SER A 37 -13.10 1.03 -21.51
C SER A 37 -12.06 0.96 -22.64
N ARG A 38 -12.14 1.87 -23.61
CA ARG A 38 -11.11 2.02 -24.65
C ARG A 38 -9.80 2.57 -24.09
N TRP A 39 -9.85 3.56 -23.19
CA TRP A 39 -8.64 4.11 -22.59
C TRP A 39 -7.88 3.08 -21.74
N LYS A 40 -8.57 2.16 -21.08
CA LYS A 40 -7.96 1.04 -20.35
C LYS A 40 -7.15 0.08 -21.23
N LYS A 41 -7.29 0.16 -22.58
CA LYS A 41 -6.47 -0.60 -23.52
C LYS A 41 -5.21 0.16 -23.97
N ILE A 42 -5.06 1.41 -23.57
CA ILE A 42 -3.91 2.26 -23.92
C ILE A 42 -2.82 2.05 -22.85
N PRO A 43 -1.62 1.56 -23.19
CA PRO A 43 -0.57 1.27 -22.21
C PRO A 43 -0.24 2.44 -21.31
N CYS A 44 0.01 3.62 -21.83
CA CYS A 44 0.34 4.80 -21.03
C CYS A 44 -0.79 5.24 -20.08
N PHE A 45 -2.05 4.93 -20.38
CA PHE A 45 -3.17 5.18 -19.46
C PHE A 45 -3.17 4.19 -18.29
N VAL A 46 -2.87 2.94 -18.56
CA VAL A 46 -2.75 1.89 -17.52
C VAL A 46 -1.54 2.17 -16.62
N ASP A 47 -0.42 2.56 -17.21
CA ASP A 47 0.79 2.91 -16.46
C ASP A 47 0.53 4.11 -15.53
N MET A 48 -0.17 5.15 -16.00
CA MET A 48 -0.57 6.28 -15.16
C MET A 48 -1.43 5.85 -13.95
N ILE A 49 -2.37 4.92 -14.15
CA ILE A 49 -3.17 4.37 -13.03
C ILE A 49 -2.26 3.69 -12.01
N ARG A 50 -1.32 2.88 -12.47
CA ARG A 50 -0.37 2.17 -11.60
C ARG A 50 0.53 3.13 -10.82
N ASP A 51 1.05 4.17 -11.49
CA ASP A 51 1.91 5.16 -10.86
C ASP A 51 1.18 5.89 -9.72
N VAL A 52 -0.06 6.33 -9.96
CA VAL A 52 -0.89 6.95 -8.93
C VAL A 52 -1.19 5.98 -7.79
N GLN A 53 -1.54 4.72 -8.11
CA GLN A 53 -1.78 3.69 -7.09
C GLN A 53 -0.53 3.44 -6.24
N LEU A 54 0.66 3.43 -6.83
CA LEU A 54 1.92 3.26 -6.12
C LEU A 54 2.17 4.40 -5.14
N ILE A 55 1.95 5.65 -5.57
CA ILE A 55 2.08 6.83 -4.70
C ILE A 55 1.12 6.74 -3.51
N LEU A 56 -0.15 6.44 -3.77
CA LEU A 56 -1.16 6.28 -2.72
C LEU A 56 -0.81 5.16 -1.72
N PHE A 57 -0.28 4.06 -2.23
CA PHE A 57 0.16 2.94 -1.40
C PHE A 57 1.36 3.34 -0.52
N GLN A 58 2.34 4.05 -1.07
CA GLN A 58 3.48 4.56 -0.31
C GLN A 58 3.05 5.53 0.79
N GLU A 59 2.13 6.46 0.50
CA GLU A 59 1.58 7.37 1.50
C GLU A 59 0.83 6.62 2.61
N MET A 60 0.04 5.62 2.25
CA MET A 60 -0.67 4.78 3.22
C MET A 60 0.30 4.05 4.14
N ILE A 61 1.36 3.44 3.60
CA ILE A 61 2.40 2.77 4.40
C ILE A 61 3.08 3.77 5.33
N ALA A 62 3.46 4.95 4.84
CA ALA A 62 4.10 5.97 5.65
C ALA A 62 3.23 6.40 6.84
N ARG A 63 1.93 6.62 6.60
CA ARG A 63 0.96 6.94 7.68
C ARG A 63 0.81 5.80 8.69
N GLN A 64 0.70 4.56 8.22
CA GLN A 64 0.58 3.40 9.11
C GLN A 64 1.86 3.20 9.94
N THR A 65 3.03 3.38 9.34
CA THR A 65 4.31 3.30 10.05
C THR A 65 4.41 4.35 11.15
N SER A 66 3.98 5.59 10.88
CA SER A 66 3.94 6.66 11.90
C SER A 66 2.99 6.32 13.04
N LEU A 67 1.76 5.86 12.73
CA LEU A 67 0.79 5.45 13.75
C LEU A 67 1.30 4.28 14.60
N LEU A 68 1.97 3.33 13.97
CA LEU A 68 2.58 2.20 14.67
C LEU A 68 3.67 2.68 15.63
N SER A 69 4.54 3.61 15.20
CA SER A 69 5.58 4.20 16.04
C SER A 69 5.00 4.90 17.26
N TYR A 70 3.98 5.75 17.08
CA TYR A 70 3.30 6.41 18.20
C TYR A 70 2.63 5.41 19.15
N SER A 71 2.03 4.36 18.61
CA SER A 71 1.41 3.31 19.42
C SER A 71 2.43 2.55 20.24
N GLN A 72 3.59 2.24 19.67
CA GLN A 72 4.69 1.56 20.36
C GLN A 72 5.26 2.46 21.48
N GLU A 73 5.43 3.75 21.21
CA GLU A 73 5.89 4.70 22.20
C GLU A 73 4.89 4.84 23.37
N ALA A 74 3.59 4.92 23.07
CA ALA A 74 2.55 4.98 24.10
C ALA A 74 2.55 3.73 24.99
N VAL A 75 2.69 2.54 24.39
CA VAL A 75 2.81 1.27 25.12
C VAL A 75 4.07 1.28 25.99
N LEU A 76 5.21 1.70 25.45
CA LEU A 76 6.47 1.77 26.17
C LEU A 76 6.39 2.73 27.37
N ASN A 77 5.78 3.91 27.18
CA ASN A 77 5.56 4.89 28.23
C ASN A 77 4.65 4.35 29.33
N ALA A 78 3.58 3.63 28.97
CA ALA A 78 2.72 2.96 29.95
C ALA A 78 3.48 1.90 30.77
N PHE A 79 4.41 1.18 30.17
CA PHE A 79 5.27 0.23 30.90
C PHE A 79 6.25 0.92 31.85
N LYS A 80 6.80 2.06 31.48
CA LYS A 80 7.75 2.84 32.29
C LYS A 80 7.08 3.61 33.41
N SER A 81 5.80 3.99 33.26
CA SER A 81 5.07 4.77 34.23
C SER A 81 4.93 4.04 35.56
N SER A 82 5.23 4.73 36.69
CA SER A 82 4.97 4.22 38.02
C SER A 82 3.50 4.24 38.44
N GLU A 83 2.67 5.01 37.72
CA GLU A 83 1.24 5.15 37.98
C GLU A 83 0.42 3.99 37.44
N THR A 84 0.96 3.23 36.49
CA THR A 84 0.29 2.09 35.88
C THR A 84 0.43 0.82 36.72
N THR A 85 -0.70 0.18 37.02
CA THR A 85 -0.71 -1.06 37.81
C THR A 85 -0.02 -2.22 37.09
N LYS A 86 0.56 -3.15 37.85
CA LYS A 86 1.20 -4.37 37.31
C LYS A 86 0.24 -5.18 36.43
N THR A 87 -1.02 -5.30 36.85
CA THR A 87 -2.06 -6.00 36.09
C THR A 87 -2.34 -5.34 34.74
N PHE A 88 -2.43 -4.00 34.73
CA PHE A 88 -2.63 -3.26 33.45
C PHE A 88 -1.46 -3.48 32.50
N LYS A 89 -0.22 -3.39 33.00
CA LYS A 89 0.99 -3.64 32.20
C LYS A 89 1.01 -5.04 31.61
N ALA A 90 0.68 -6.06 32.40
CA ALA A 90 0.62 -7.44 31.94
C ALA A 90 -0.43 -7.61 30.83
N ASN A 91 -1.64 -7.10 31.05
CA ASN A 91 -2.72 -7.19 30.05
C ASN A 91 -2.38 -6.43 28.76
N LEU A 92 -1.76 -5.24 28.86
CA LEU A 92 -1.32 -4.47 27.69
C LEU A 92 -0.25 -5.22 26.91
N GLY A 93 0.71 -5.84 27.58
CA GLY A 93 1.75 -6.66 26.97
C GLY A 93 1.18 -7.85 26.22
N ILE A 94 0.24 -8.58 26.81
CA ILE A 94 -0.43 -9.72 26.17
C ILE A 94 -1.20 -9.25 24.92
N LYS A 95 -1.96 -8.16 25.00
CA LYS A 95 -2.67 -7.61 23.85
C LYS A 95 -1.72 -7.19 22.73
N TYR A 96 -0.62 -6.54 23.07
CA TYR A 96 0.39 -6.14 22.09
C TYR A 96 1.00 -7.35 21.38
N LEU A 97 1.38 -8.39 22.12
CA LEU A 97 1.92 -9.62 21.53
C LEU A 97 0.91 -10.35 20.64
N ASN A 98 -0.37 -10.32 21.01
CA ASN A 98 -1.43 -10.94 20.20
C ASN A 98 -1.68 -10.19 18.89
N LEU A 99 -1.59 -8.84 18.89
CA LEU A 99 -1.81 -8.03 17.70
C LEU A 99 -0.67 -8.10 16.70
N TYR A 100 0.57 -8.09 17.19
CA TYR A 100 1.75 -8.01 16.31
C TYR A 100 2.46 -9.35 16.12
N GLY A 101 1.97 -10.40 16.78
CA GLY A 101 2.65 -11.71 16.85
C GLY A 101 3.97 -11.58 17.63
N GLY A 102 4.40 -12.64 18.28
CA GLY A 102 5.72 -12.66 18.92
C GLY A 102 6.85 -12.36 17.92
N ALA A 103 8.04 -12.05 18.42
CA ALA A 103 9.23 -11.75 17.61
C ALA A 103 9.48 -12.78 16.50
N SER A 104 9.14 -14.05 16.72
CA SER A 104 9.16 -15.15 15.75
C SER A 104 8.29 -14.86 14.52
N THR A 105 7.05 -14.38 14.71
CA THR A 105 6.11 -14.15 13.60
C THR A 105 6.55 -12.99 12.70
N VAL A 106 7.18 -11.96 13.27
CA VAL A 106 7.75 -10.84 12.50
C VAL A 106 8.97 -11.32 11.72
N HIS A 107 9.84 -12.10 12.37
CA HIS A 107 11.02 -12.67 11.73
C HIS A 107 10.63 -13.58 10.55
N ASP A 108 9.67 -14.50 10.74
CA ASP A 108 9.19 -15.40 9.70
C ASP A 108 8.56 -14.65 8.51
N LYS A 109 7.83 -13.57 8.78
CA LYS A 109 7.27 -12.71 7.72
C LYS A 109 8.35 -11.96 6.95
N MET A 110 9.35 -11.43 7.65
CA MET A 110 10.49 -10.76 7.01
C MET A 110 11.32 -11.74 6.19
N GLU A 111 11.58 -12.94 6.71
CA GLU A 111 12.30 -13.98 5.97
C GLU A 111 11.58 -14.35 4.68
N LYS A 112 10.26 -14.59 4.73
CA LYS A 112 9.44 -14.83 3.53
C LYS A 112 9.51 -13.67 2.53
N PHE A 113 9.50 -12.44 3.00
CA PHE A 113 9.62 -11.25 2.14
C PHE A 113 10.99 -11.21 1.44
N TYR A 114 12.09 -11.46 2.17
CA TYR A 114 13.43 -11.53 1.57
C TYR A 114 13.56 -12.66 0.55
N GLN A 115 12.98 -13.82 0.81
CA GLN A 115 12.99 -14.93 -0.14
C GLN A 115 12.22 -14.59 -1.42
N LEU A 116 11.08 -13.91 -1.32
CA LEU A 116 10.31 -13.45 -2.48
C LEU A 116 11.09 -12.41 -3.31
N GLN A 117 11.76 -11.45 -2.67
CA GLN A 117 12.60 -10.47 -3.36
C GLN A 117 13.77 -11.14 -4.09
N LYS A 118 14.44 -12.09 -3.44
CA LYS A 118 15.56 -12.84 -4.04
C LYS A 118 15.12 -13.63 -5.27
N LYS A 119 13.93 -14.26 -5.21
CA LYS A 119 13.35 -14.98 -6.33
C LYS A 119 13.03 -14.05 -7.50
N ALA A 120 12.37 -12.90 -7.24
CA ALA A 120 12.04 -11.92 -8.26
C ALA A 120 13.30 -11.35 -8.96
N ASN A 121 14.38 -11.10 -8.21
CA ASN A 121 15.63 -10.61 -8.77
C ASN A 121 16.35 -11.68 -9.63
N ASN A 122 16.26 -12.96 -9.25
CA ASN A 122 16.82 -14.05 -10.05
C ASN A 122 16.05 -14.23 -11.35
N ASP A 123 14.72 -14.18 -11.33
CA ASP A 123 13.88 -14.32 -12.52
C ASP A 123 14.13 -13.19 -13.54
N ASN A 124 14.39 -11.95 -13.06
CA ASN A 124 14.77 -10.83 -13.90
C ASN A 124 16.15 -10.99 -14.56
N ASN A 125 17.11 -11.63 -13.88
CA ASN A 125 18.44 -11.88 -14.46
C ASN A 125 18.45 -12.98 -15.54
N TYR A 126 17.47 -13.87 -15.57
CA TYR A 126 17.31 -14.88 -16.63
C TYR A 126 16.66 -14.33 -17.90
N SER A 127 15.88 -13.24 -17.81
CA SER A 127 15.22 -12.65 -18.96
C SER A 127 16.13 -11.69 -19.79
N VAL A 128 17.27 -11.27 -19.25
CA VAL A 128 18.20 -10.34 -19.91
C VAL A 128 19.30 -11.08 -20.71
N ARG A 129 19.35 -12.42 -20.65
CA ARG A 129 20.37 -13.25 -21.35
C ARG A 129 19.85 -14.02 -22.56
N LYS A 130 18.76 -13.56 -23.21
CA LYS A 130 18.32 -14.10 -24.49
C LYS A 130 18.32 -13.04 -25.58
#